data_b025b3b02e9b793c49e9002df854f31e
#
_entry.id   b025b3b02e9b793c49e9002df854f31e
#
_cell.length_a   1.000
_cell.length_b   1.000
_cell.length_c   1.000
_cell.angle_alpha   90.00
_cell.angle_beta   90.00
_cell.angle_gamma   90.00
#
_symmetry.space_group_name_H-M   'P 1'
#
loop_
_entity.id
_entity.type
_entity.pdbx_description
1 polymer ?
#
loop_
_entity_poly.entity_id
_entity_poly.type
_entity_poly.pdbx_seq_one_letter_code
_entity_poly.pdbx_strand_id
1 'polypeptide(L)'
;MLAQLTISNFAIVRELDIDFQRGMTAITGETGAGKSIAIDALGLCLGGRAEADMVRQGAARADLCARFNLKSSPSAQRWLEENQLDDGNECLLRRVISADGRSRGFINGTAVPLSQLRDLGQLLIQIHGQHAHQLLLKPDHQKHLLDAYAGHDELLRQMRSDYQAWHQSCRNLAQHQQLSQEREARRELLQYQLKELNDFAPQANEYEQIDEEYKRLANSGQLLSTSQQALQLLADGDDSNLNSLLYTARQMVTEVVTLDDKLSGVLNMLEEAAIQLSEASDELRHYVDRLDLDPNRLYELEQRISRYIALARKHHVAPEGLAELHQQLLTEAELLSQQESDQESLQALVSEHYQAALRSAERLHQQRQQYGAELEQLITQSMHQLSMPHGCFTIALAFNPDHLTADGATRIDFQVTTNPGQPLQPLGKVASGGELSRIALAIQVITAKKMETPAMIFDEVDVGISGPTAAVVGRLLRQLGESTQVMCVTHLPQVAGCGHQHFFVSKETDGAMTETHMQALDKRARLQELARLLGGSEVTRNTLANAKELLAA
;
A
#
# COMPACT_ATOMS: atom_id res chain seq x y z
N MET A 1 -11.94 3.51 32.95
CA MET A 1 -13.33 3.56 33.44
C MET A 1 -13.96 4.87 33.02
N LEU A 2 -15.15 4.86 32.41
CA LEU A 2 -15.93 6.08 32.14
C LEU A 2 -16.40 6.66 33.48
N ALA A 3 -15.99 7.91 33.76
CA ALA A 3 -16.36 8.58 34.99
C ALA A 3 -17.59 9.47 34.79
N GLN A 4 -17.64 10.24 33.70
CA GLN A 4 -18.72 11.18 33.43
C GLN A 4 -18.99 11.29 31.92
N LEU A 5 -20.24 11.52 31.57
CA LEU A 5 -20.68 11.83 30.20
C LEU A 5 -21.56 13.10 30.27
N THR A 6 -21.13 14.14 29.56
CA THR A 6 -21.88 15.39 29.43
C THR A 6 -22.34 15.54 27.98
N ILE A 7 -23.61 15.81 27.78
CA ILE A 7 -24.26 15.95 26.48
C ILE A 7 -24.99 17.29 26.46
N SER A 8 -24.71 18.11 25.43
CA SER A 8 -25.41 19.39 25.24
C SER A 8 -25.91 19.48 23.79
N ASN A 9 -27.19 19.80 23.61
CA ASN A 9 -27.89 20.04 22.36
C ASN A 9 -27.74 18.88 21.33
N PHE A 10 -27.91 17.65 21.78
CA PHE A 10 -27.79 16.45 20.95
C PHE A 10 -29.16 15.76 20.83
N ALA A 11 -29.60 15.52 19.60
CA ALA A 11 -30.92 14.93 19.30
C ALA A 11 -32.06 15.62 20.07
N ILE A 12 -32.72 14.91 20.97
CA ILE A 12 -33.80 15.43 21.83
C ILE A 12 -33.32 15.82 23.24
N VAL A 13 -32.00 15.75 23.50
CA VAL A 13 -31.39 16.16 24.76
C VAL A 13 -30.91 17.60 24.66
N ARG A 14 -31.34 18.44 25.60
CA ARG A 14 -30.85 19.81 25.76
C ARG A 14 -29.54 19.84 26.56
N GLU A 15 -29.58 19.25 27.73
CA GLU A 15 -28.44 19.14 28.63
C GLU A 15 -28.60 17.89 29.49
N LEU A 16 -27.53 17.11 29.59
CA LEU A 16 -27.49 15.88 30.37
C LEU A 16 -26.08 15.68 30.91
N ASP A 17 -26.00 15.49 32.23
CA ASP A 17 -24.74 15.19 32.90
C ASP A 17 -24.92 13.91 33.74
N ILE A 18 -24.07 12.90 33.48
CA ILE A 18 -24.20 11.56 34.03
C ILE A 18 -22.89 11.15 34.67
N ASP A 19 -22.92 10.86 35.96
CA ASP A 19 -21.80 10.28 36.70
C ASP A 19 -21.96 8.75 36.78
N PHE A 20 -20.94 8.04 36.30
CA PHE A 20 -20.92 6.58 36.31
C PHE A 20 -20.03 6.04 37.41
N GLN A 21 -20.46 4.94 38.03
CA GLN A 21 -19.71 4.24 39.05
C GLN A 21 -19.12 2.94 38.52
N ARG A 22 -18.25 2.29 39.31
CA ARG A 22 -17.79 0.95 39.04
C ARG A 22 -18.92 -0.07 39.16
N GLY A 23 -18.75 -1.20 38.49
CA GLY A 23 -19.74 -2.26 38.51
C GLY A 23 -20.68 -2.22 37.31
N MET A 24 -21.82 -2.86 37.48
CA MET A 24 -22.87 -2.91 36.47
C MET A 24 -23.87 -1.77 36.65
N THR A 25 -24.03 -0.95 35.63
CA THR A 25 -25.05 0.09 35.52
C THR A 25 -26.17 -0.38 34.63
N ALA A 26 -27.39 -0.48 35.14
CA ALA A 26 -28.59 -0.75 34.35
C ALA A 26 -29.23 0.57 33.90
N ILE A 27 -29.68 0.65 32.67
CA ILE A 27 -30.38 1.77 32.06
C ILE A 27 -31.74 1.29 31.59
N THR A 28 -32.81 1.75 32.23
CA THR A 28 -34.20 1.45 31.85
C THR A 28 -34.95 2.71 31.43
N GLY A 29 -36.14 2.56 30.87
CA GLY A 29 -37.00 3.67 30.47
C GLY A 29 -38.03 3.23 29.45
N GLU A 30 -38.88 4.14 29.03
CA GLU A 30 -39.95 3.89 28.07
C GLU A 30 -39.39 3.59 26.68
N THR A 31 -40.15 2.83 25.88
CA THR A 31 -39.79 2.54 24.47
C THR A 31 -39.76 3.85 23.68
N GLY A 32 -38.65 4.10 22.98
CA GLY A 32 -38.44 5.35 22.24
C GLY A 32 -38.08 6.56 23.12
N ALA A 33 -37.84 6.40 24.46
CA ALA A 33 -37.41 7.48 25.35
C ALA A 33 -35.98 7.95 25.11
N GLY A 34 -35.26 7.39 24.16
CA GLY A 34 -33.88 7.75 23.84
C GLY A 34 -32.85 7.10 24.77
N LYS A 35 -33.12 5.86 25.22
CA LYS A 35 -32.16 5.05 26.01
C LYS A 35 -30.80 4.93 25.33
N SER A 36 -30.78 4.78 24.01
CA SER A 36 -29.56 4.68 23.24
C SER A 36 -28.85 6.02 23.02
N ILE A 37 -29.53 7.17 23.33
CA ILE A 37 -28.91 8.50 23.08
C ILE A 37 -27.57 8.68 23.82
N ALA A 38 -27.48 8.18 25.06
CA ALA A 38 -26.23 8.24 25.82
C ALA A 38 -25.15 7.37 25.19
N ILE A 39 -25.53 6.21 24.62
CA ILE A 39 -24.62 5.31 23.89
C ILE A 39 -24.19 5.92 22.58
N ASP A 40 -25.13 6.53 21.84
CA ASP A 40 -24.85 7.22 20.57
C ASP A 40 -23.90 8.41 20.77
N ALA A 41 -24.16 9.23 21.78
CA ALA A 41 -23.31 10.35 22.17
C ALA A 41 -21.89 9.89 22.54
N LEU A 42 -21.79 8.81 23.32
CA LEU A 42 -20.51 8.21 23.66
C LEU A 42 -19.80 7.64 22.44
N GLY A 43 -20.51 6.94 21.54
CA GLY A 43 -19.97 6.43 20.27
C GLY A 43 -19.38 7.55 19.39
N LEU A 44 -19.99 8.74 19.41
CA LEU A 44 -19.46 9.93 18.73
C LEU A 44 -18.19 10.47 19.38
N CYS A 45 -18.11 10.47 20.71
CA CYS A 45 -16.88 10.82 21.45
C CYS A 45 -15.74 9.85 21.11
N LEU A 46 -16.03 8.58 20.82
CA LEU A 46 -15.10 7.54 20.43
C LEU A 46 -14.77 7.55 18.91
N GLY A 47 -15.08 8.64 18.19
CA GLY A 47 -14.72 8.77 16.78
C GLY A 47 -15.74 8.20 15.79
N GLY A 48 -16.97 7.96 16.21
CA GLY A 48 -18.09 7.57 15.35
C GLY A 48 -18.42 8.64 14.30
N ARG A 49 -19.14 8.23 13.26
CA ARG A 49 -19.60 9.16 12.21
C ARG A 49 -20.70 10.05 12.74
N ALA A 50 -20.55 11.36 12.53
CA ALA A 50 -21.54 12.36 12.94
C ALA A 50 -22.30 12.87 11.70
N GLU A 51 -23.60 13.14 11.88
CA GLU A 51 -24.49 13.72 10.87
C GLU A 51 -25.11 15.02 11.43
N ALA A 52 -25.51 15.93 10.53
CA ALA A 52 -26.01 17.26 10.93
C ALA A 52 -27.36 17.19 11.69
N ASP A 53 -28.18 16.19 11.37
CA ASP A 53 -29.49 15.94 12.00
C ASP A 53 -29.38 15.47 13.46
N MET A 54 -28.19 15.07 13.91
CA MET A 54 -27.90 14.75 15.30
C MET A 54 -27.83 15.98 16.20
N VAL A 55 -27.71 17.18 15.64
CA VAL A 55 -27.77 18.44 16.41
C VAL A 55 -29.22 18.77 16.70
N ARG A 56 -29.52 19.11 18.01
CA ARG A 56 -30.87 19.47 18.44
C ARG A 56 -31.43 20.60 17.56
N GLN A 57 -32.67 20.45 17.13
CA GLN A 57 -33.35 21.46 16.33
C GLN A 57 -33.34 22.83 16.99
N GLY A 58 -32.88 23.86 16.28
CA GLY A 58 -32.73 25.23 16.78
C GLY A 58 -31.40 25.51 17.46
N ALA A 59 -30.54 24.51 17.71
CA ALA A 59 -29.22 24.72 18.25
C ALA A 59 -28.17 24.90 17.16
N ALA A 60 -27.16 25.74 17.41
CA ALA A 60 -26.04 25.94 16.44
C ALA A 60 -25.05 24.78 16.41
N ARG A 61 -24.92 24.06 17.53
CA ARG A 61 -23.99 22.93 17.67
C ARG A 61 -24.42 21.99 18.80
N ALA A 62 -24.02 20.73 18.69
CA ALA A 62 -23.99 19.78 19.80
C ALA A 62 -22.57 19.68 20.36
N ASP A 63 -22.47 19.50 21.69
CA ASP A 63 -21.20 19.35 22.40
C ASP A 63 -21.30 18.12 23.32
N LEU A 64 -20.44 17.16 23.08
CA LEU A 64 -20.41 15.86 23.75
C LEU A 64 -19.05 15.68 24.40
N CYS A 65 -19.04 15.30 25.68
CA CYS A 65 -17.82 15.16 26.45
C CYS A 65 -17.86 13.91 27.32
N ALA A 66 -16.87 13.02 27.17
CA ALA A 66 -16.70 11.82 27.95
C ALA A 66 -15.38 11.86 28.72
N ARG A 67 -15.46 11.75 30.06
CA ARG A 67 -14.31 11.74 30.95
C ARG A 67 -14.03 10.33 31.44
N PHE A 68 -12.79 9.87 31.23
CA PHE A 68 -12.32 8.56 31.65
C PHE A 68 -11.25 8.64 32.72
N ASN A 69 -11.31 7.73 33.69
CA ASN A 69 -10.26 7.50 34.66
C ASN A 69 -9.38 6.34 34.14
N LEU A 70 -8.07 6.59 33.97
CA LEU A 70 -7.10 5.70 33.33
C LEU A 70 -6.38 4.75 34.30
N LYS A 71 -6.60 4.82 35.61
CA LYS A 71 -5.88 4.01 36.62
C LYS A 71 -5.87 2.50 36.33
N SER A 72 -6.87 1.99 35.61
CA SER A 72 -7.00 0.58 35.25
C SER A 72 -6.82 0.34 33.75
N SER A 73 -6.16 1.24 33.03
CA SER A 73 -5.98 1.15 31.56
C SER A 73 -4.56 1.53 31.14
N PRO A 74 -3.55 0.68 31.41
CA PRO A 74 -2.15 0.97 31.08
C PRO A 74 -1.92 1.15 29.59
N SER A 75 -2.67 0.42 28.76
CA SER A 75 -2.57 0.51 27.30
C SER A 75 -3.01 1.89 26.78
N ALA A 76 -4.09 2.46 27.33
CA ALA A 76 -4.55 3.80 26.97
C ALA A 76 -3.58 4.88 27.48
N GLN A 77 -2.99 4.72 28.66
CA GLN A 77 -1.96 5.65 29.18
C GLN A 77 -0.75 5.69 28.26
N ARG A 78 -0.18 4.53 27.92
CA ARG A 78 0.95 4.44 26.96
C ARG A 78 0.63 5.09 25.61
N TRP A 79 -0.56 4.82 25.08
CA TRP A 79 -0.97 5.42 23.80
C TRP A 79 -1.01 6.96 23.87
N LEU A 80 -1.51 7.52 24.99
CA LEU A 80 -1.54 8.97 25.20
C LEU A 80 -0.14 9.57 25.33
N GLU A 81 0.77 8.91 26.06
CA GLU A 81 2.17 9.32 26.20
C GLU A 81 2.91 9.29 24.83
N GLU A 82 2.76 8.21 24.06
CA GLU A 82 3.36 8.07 22.73
C GLU A 82 2.88 9.14 21.74
N ASN A 83 1.63 9.61 21.89
CA ASN A 83 1.04 10.65 21.04
C ASN A 83 1.17 12.06 21.64
N GLN A 84 1.83 12.25 22.80
CA GLN A 84 2.00 13.53 23.49
C GLN A 84 0.65 14.21 23.83
N LEU A 85 -0.34 13.40 24.22
CA LEU A 85 -1.70 13.82 24.57
C LEU A 85 -2.07 13.48 26.02
N ASP A 86 -1.10 13.09 26.85
CA ASP A 86 -1.29 12.68 28.23
C ASP A 86 -1.68 13.86 29.13
N ASP A 87 -2.56 13.58 30.11
CA ASP A 87 -2.99 14.50 31.17
C ASP A 87 -3.16 13.72 32.48
N GLY A 88 -2.09 13.06 32.91
CA GLY A 88 -2.04 12.25 34.10
C GLY A 88 -2.96 11.01 34.07
N ASN A 89 -3.82 10.86 35.08
CA ASN A 89 -4.70 9.69 35.21
C ASN A 89 -6.11 9.90 34.64
N GLU A 90 -6.34 10.99 33.94
CA GLU A 90 -7.62 11.30 33.32
C GLU A 90 -7.48 11.43 31.79
N CYS A 91 -8.56 11.16 31.09
CA CYS A 91 -8.68 11.39 29.67
C CYS A 91 -10.04 11.99 29.35
N LEU A 92 -10.04 13.13 28.67
CA LEU A 92 -11.23 13.83 28.24
C LEU A 92 -11.38 13.72 26.74
N LEU A 93 -12.38 12.98 26.27
CA LEU A 93 -12.76 12.91 24.87
C LEU A 93 -13.92 13.88 24.63
N ARG A 94 -13.75 14.80 23.69
CA ARG A 94 -14.80 15.77 23.35
C ARG A 94 -15.09 15.77 21.87
N ARG A 95 -16.37 15.82 21.54
CA ARG A 95 -16.87 15.94 20.18
C ARG A 95 -17.78 17.14 20.02
N VAL A 96 -17.49 18.01 19.07
CA VAL A 96 -18.34 19.15 18.73
C VAL A 96 -18.86 18.94 17.32
N ILE A 97 -20.18 19.01 17.15
CA ILE A 97 -20.88 18.82 15.86
C ILE A 97 -21.67 20.10 15.59
N SER A 98 -21.42 20.75 14.48
CA SER A 98 -22.14 21.96 14.07
C SER A 98 -23.36 21.61 13.21
N ALA A 99 -24.38 22.43 13.24
CA ALA A 99 -25.60 22.26 12.45
C ALA A 99 -25.35 22.24 10.92
N ASP A 100 -24.20 22.74 10.45
CA ASP A 100 -23.74 22.67 9.06
C ASP A 100 -23.07 21.33 8.70
N GLY A 101 -23.04 20.35 9.61
CA GLY A 101 -22.48 19.02 9.41
C GLY A 101 -20.97 18.91 9.67
N ARG A 102 -20.28 20.02 9.98
CA ARG A 102 -18.86 19.95 10.37
C ARG A 102 -18.73 19.41 11.78
N SER A 103 -17.70 18.58 11.99
CA SER A 103 -17.43 18.05 13.33
C SER A 103 -15.95 18.08 13.66
N ARG A 104 -15.63 18.29 14.95
CA ARG A 104 -14.27 18.33 15.48
C ARG A 104 -14.15 17.42 16.70
N GLY A 105 -13.05 16.68 16.77
CA GLY A 105 -12.69 15.84 17.91
C GLY A 105 -11.54 16.42 18.72
N PHE A 106 -11.56 16.20 20.04
CA PHE A 106 -10.53 16.67 20.94
C PHE A 106 -10.18 15.57 21.94
N ILE A 107 -8.90 15.44 22.27
CA ILE A 107 -8.37 14.63 23.35
C ILE A 107 -7.64 15.57 24.31
N ASN A 108 -8.02 15.61 25.57
CA ASN A 108 -7.44 16.48 26.61
C ASN A 108 -7.30 17.95 26.15
N GLY A 109 -8.33 18.46 25.44
CA GLY A 109 -8.36 19.83 24.92
C GLY A 109 -7.64 20.04 23.61
N THR A 110 -6.81 19.11 23.14
CA THR A 110 -6.09 19.18 21.86
C THR A 110 -6.97 18.65 20.72
N ALA A 111 -7.09 19.42 19.62
CA ALA A 111 -7.83 19.01 18.44
C ALA A 111 -7.09 17.87 17.72
N VAL A 112 -7.78 16.77 17.45
CA VAL A 112 -7.21 15.56 16.86
C VAL A 112 -8.03 15.04 15.67
N PRO A 113 -7.42 14.28 14.74
CA PRO A 113 -8.13 13.51 13.73
C PRO A 113 -9.08 12.47 14.35
N LEU A 114 -10.18 12.13 13.65
CA LEU A 114 -11.13 11.12 14.13
C LEU A 114 -10.54 9.72 14.26
N SER A 115 -9.49 9.40 13.50
CA SER A 115 -8.74 8.16 13.63
C SER A 115 -8.15 8.01 15.02
N GLN A 116 -7.50 9.06 15.55
CA GLN A 116 -6.93 9.04 16.91
C GLN A 116 -7.98 8.89 17.99
N LEU A 117 -9.17 9.55 17.84
CA LEU A 117 -10.29 9.29 18.76
C LEU A 117 -10.75 7.84 18.72
N ARG A 118 -10.75 7.23 17.55
CA ARG A 118 -11.16 5.84 17.36
C ARG A 118 -10.13 4.87 17.95
N ASP A 119 -8.85 5.10 17.68
CA ASP A 119 -7.77 4.25 18.16
C ASP A 119 -7.73 4.26 19.71
N LEU A 120 -7.77 5.44 20.33
CA LEU A 120 -7.85 5.55 21.78
C LEU A 120 -9.18 5.02 22.33
N GLY A 121 -10.28 5.29 21.65
CA GLY A 121 -11.62 4.84 22.04
C GLY A 121 -11.71 3.33 22.20
N GLN A 122 -11.09 2.56 21.30
CA GLN A 122 -11.05 1.09 21.36
C GLN A 122 -10.31 0.57 22.60
N LEU A 123 -9.34 1.33 23.14
CA LEU A 123 -8.62 0.99 24.37
C LEU A 123 -9.40 1.36 25.65
N LEU A 124 -10.40 2.24 25.54
CA LEU A 124 -11.15 2.76 26.69
C LEU A 124 -12.48 2.05 26.92
N ILE A 125 -13.22 1.74 25.84
CA ILE A 125 -14.56 1.19 25.95
C ILE A 125 -14.97 0.41 24.71
N GLN A 126 -15.67 -0.69 24.90
CA GLN A 126 -16.28 -1.48 23.83
C GLN A 126 -17.81 -1.33 23.88
N ILE A 127 -18.42 -1.00 22.75
CA ILE A 127 -19.87 -0.87 22.60
C ILE A 127 -20.38 -2.08 21.84
N HIS A 128 -21.18 -2.90 22.51
CA HIS A 128 -21.88 -4.07 21.95
C HIS A 128 -23.34 -3.69 21.69
N GLY A 129 -23.61 -3.06 20.55
CA GLY A 129 -24.97 -2.66 20.13
C GLY A 129 -25.62 -3.70 19.21
N GLN A 130 -26.74 -3.32 18.61
CA GLN A 130 -27.64 -4.15 17.77
C GLN A 130 -26.92 -4.91 16.63
N HIS A 131 -25.76 -4.43 16.17
CA HIS A 131 -24.97 -5.07 15.11
C HIS A 131 -23.70 -5.79 15.59
N ALA A 132 -23.46 -5.85 16.91
CA ALA A 132 -22.22 -6.48 17.42
C ALA A 132 -22.13 -7.97 17.07
N HIS A 133 -23.27 -8.69 17.00
CA HIS A 133 -23.32 -10.08 16.55
C HIS A 133 -22.88 -10.25 15.08
N GLN A 134 -23.05 -9.23 14.23
CA GLN A 134 -22.62 -9.30 12.84
C GLN A 134 -21.09 -9.31 12.70
N LEU A 135 -20.37 -8.67 13.62
CA LEU A 135 -18.91 -8.69 13.62
C LEU A 135 -18.38 -10.10 13.95
N LEU A 136 -19.06 -10.83 14.82
CA LEU A 136 -18.71 -12.22 15.16
C LEU A 136 -18.81 -13.18 13.96
N LEU A 137 -19.53 -12.81 12.90
CA LEU A 137 -19.62 -13.61 11.69
C LEU A 137 -18.39 -13.46 10.78
N LYS A 138 -17.52 -12.47 11.05
CA LYS A 138 -16.31 -12.20 10.24
C LYS A 138 -15.13 -13.01 10.77
N PRO A 139 -14.46 -13.82 9.92
CA PRO A 139 -13.30 -14.63 10.33
C PRO A 139 -12.17 -13.82 10.97
N ASP A 140 -11.89 -12.62 10.46
CA ASP A 140 -10.83 -11.76 11.02
C ASP A 140 -11.17 -11.29 12.44
N HIS A 141 -12.44 -11.02 12.73
CA HIS A 141 -12.87 -10.65 14.07
C HIS A 141 -12.82 -11.84 15.03
N GLN A 142 -13.18 -13.05 14.57
CA GLN A 142 -13.05 -14.28 15.34
C GLN A 142 -11.59 -14.56 15.70
N LYS A 143 -10.66 -14.37 14.75
CA LYS A 143 -9.22 -14.48 14.97
C LYS A 143 -8.75 -13.48 16.03
N HIS A 144 -9.13 -12.23 15.90
CA HIS A 144 -8.78 -11.18 16.87
C HIS A 144 -9.31 -11.49 18.28
N LEU A 145 -10.54 -12.00 18.41
CA LEU A 145 -11.11 -12.40 19.69
C LEU A 145 -10.34 -13.52 20.36
N LEU A 146 -9.98 -14.56 19.61
CA LEU A 146 -9.18 -15.66 20.13
C LEU A 146 -7.78 -15.19 20.57
N ASP A 147 -7.12 -14.38 19.75
CA ASP A 147 -5.80 -13.84 20.06
C ASP A 147 -5.82 -12.92 21.28
N ALA A 148 -6.84 -12.05 21.38
CA ALA A 148 -7.03 -11.18 22.55
C ALA A 148 -7.35 -11.98 23.83
N TYR A 149 -8.20 -13.02 23.74
CA TYR A 149 -8.48 -13.91 24.85
C TYR A 149 -7.21 -14.64 25.35
N ALA A 150 -6.35 -15.04 24.44
CA ALA A 150 -5.11 -15.75 24.75
C ALA A 150 -3.95 -14.85 25.16
N GLY A 151 -4.04 -13.54 24.95
CA GLY A 151 -2.96 -12.58 25.21
C GLY A 151 -1.76 -12.75 24.26
N HIS A 152 -2.02 -12.99 22.97
CA HIS A 152 -0.98 -13.31 21.98
C HIS A 152 -0.21 -12.08 21.45
N ASP A 153 -0.26 -10.91 22.09
CA ASP A 153 0.35 -9.67 21.59
C ASP A 153 1.83 -9.81 21.24
N GLU A 154 2.60 -10.51 22.10
CA GLU A 154 4.04 -10.74 21.86
C GLU A 154 4.27 -11.67 20.67
N LEU A 155 3.51 -12.77 20.60
CA LEU A 155 3.60 -13.72 19.48
C LEU A 155 3.20 -13.10 18.15
N LEU A 156 2.18 -12.24 18.16
CA LEU A 156 1.75 -11.49 16.98
C LEU A 156 2.78 -10.46 16.54
N ARG A 157 3.44 -9.77 17.49
CA ARG A 157 4.54 -8.85 17.17
C ARG A 157 5.70 -9.58 16.52
N GLN A 158 6.12 -10.72 17.09
CA GLN A 158 7.17 -11.55 16.52
C GLN A 158 6.78 -12.07 15.13
N MET A 159 5.57 -12.59 14.97
CA MET A 159 5.06 -13.07 13.67
C MET A 159 5.09 -11.98 12.60
N ARG A 160 4.66 -10.77 12.94
CA ARG A 160 4.67 -9.62 12.03
C ARG A 160 6.08 -9.20 11.63
N SER A 161 7.01 -9.21 12.60
CA SER A 161 8.43 -8.92 12.35
C SER A 161 9.05 -9.94 11.39
N ASP A 162 8.85 -11.23 11.64
CA ASP A 162 9.41 -12.30 10.80
C ASP A 162 8.80 -12.31 9.40
N TYR A 163 7.48 -12.07 9.30
CA TYR A 163 6.79 -11.92 8.02
C TYR A 163 7.31 -10.72 7.21
N GLN A 164 7.52 -9.58 7.86
CA GLN A 164 8.07 -8.39 7.21
C GLN A 164 9.49 -8.63 6.71
N ALA A 165 10.33 -9.29 7.50
CA ALA A 165 11.70 -9.65 7.12
C ALA A 165 11.70 -10.57 5.89
N TRP A 166 10.87 -11.61 5.88
CA TRP A 166 10.70 -12.48 4.72
C TRP A 166 10.21 -11.74 3.48
N HIS A 167 9.15 -10.94 3.64
CA HIS A 167 8.58 -10.20 2.52
C HIS A 167 9.55 -9.16 1.93
N GLN A 168 10.38 -8.54 2.79
CA GLN A 168 11.43 -7.62 2.34
C GLN A 168 12.52 -8.37 1.56
N SER A 169 12.94 -9.55 2.05
CA SER A 169 13.92 -10.38 1.33
C SER A 169 13.41 -10.86 -0.02
N CYS A 170 12.14 -11.22 -0.13
CA CYS A 170 11.50 -11.55 -1.41
C CYS A 170 11.53 -10.36 -2.39
N ARG A 171 11.24 -9.15 -1.91
CA ARG A 171 11.31 -7.93 -2.75
C ARG A 171 12.73 -7.66 -3.23
N ASN A 172 13.72 -7.79 -2.33
CA ASN A 172 15.12 -7.58 -2.67
C ASN A 172 15.59 -8.60 -3.72
N LEU A 173 15.21 -9.87 -3.58
CA LEU A 173 15.53 -10.90 -4.56
C LEU A 173 14.86 -10.62 -5.91
N ALA A 174 13.58 -10.26 -5.93
CA ALA A 174 12.86 -9.93 -7.16
C ALA A 174 13.47 -8.71 -7.87
N GLN A 175 13.85 -7.68 -7.13
CA GLN A 175 14.54 -6.50 -7.68
C GLN A 175 15.90 -6.88 -8.25
N HIS A 176 16.67 -7.72 -7.54
CA HIS A 176 17.96 -8.21 -8.03
C HIS A 176 17.81 -9.04 -9.30
N GLN A 177 16.80 -9.92 -9.36
CA GLN A 177 16.51 -10.73 -10.55
C GLN A 177 16.14 -9.88 -11.76
N GLN A 178 15.32 -8.85 -11.58
CA GLN A 178 14.99 -7.91 -12.65
C GLN A 178 16.24 -7.18 -13.17
N LEU A 179 17.06 -6.64 -12.27
CA LEU A 179 18.33 -6.00 -12.64
C LEU A 179 19.31 -6.97 -13.31
N SER A 180 19.32 -8.24 -12.89
CA SER A 180 20.15 -9.28 -13.52
C SER A 180 19.68 -9.60 -14.94
N GLN A 181 18.37 -9.68 -15.19
CA GLN A 181 17.83 -9.87 -16.54
C GLN A 181 18.16 -8.69 -17.47
N GLU A 182 18.04 -7.46 -16.98
CA GLU A 182 18.42 -6.26 -17.74
C GLU A 182 19.92 -6.25 -18.06
N ARG A 183 20.76 -6.67 -17.11
CA ARG A 183 22.21 -6.81 -17.28
C ARG A 183 22.56 -7.90 -18.29
N GLU A 184 21.90 -9.05 -18.25
CA GLU A 184 22.17 -10.15 -19.20
C GLU A 184 21.79 -9.75 -20.63
N ALA A 185 20.64 -9.10 -20.83
CA ALA A 185 20.25 -8.55 -22.12
C ALA A 185 21.28 -7.49 -22.61
N ARG A 186 21.79 -6.65 -21.72
CA ARG A 186 22.85 -5.68 -22.04
C ARG A 186 24.16 -6.37 -22.38
N ARG A 187 24.52 -7.43 -21.64
CA ARG A 187 25.73 -8.24 -21.89
C ARG A 187 25.69 -8.91 -23.26
N GLU A 188 24.57 -9.52 -23.63
CA GLU A 188 24.40 -10.12 -24.98
C GLU A 188 24.56 -9.07 -26.08
N LEU A 189 23.96 -7.91 -25.92
CA LEU A 189 24.12 -6.79 -26.85
C LEU A 189 25.58 -6.33 -26.96
N LEU A 190 26.25 -6.16 -25.80
CA LEU A 190 27.67 -5.78 -25.75
C LEU A 190 28.58 -6.82 -26.42
N GLN A 191 28.34 -8.11 -26.18
CA GLN A 191 29.09 -9.17 -26.82
C GLN A 191 28.95 -9.13 -28.36
N TYR A 192 27.74 -8.88 -28.84
CA TYR A 192 27.50 -8.73 -30.28
C TYR A 192 28.22 -7.50 -30.84
N GLN A 193 28.12 -6.36 -30.19
CA GLN A 193 28.77 -5.11 -30.62
C GLN A 193 30.31 -5.20 -30.55
N LEU A 194 30.83 -5.77 -29.46
CA LEU A 194 32.27 -5.96 -29.28
C LEU A 194 32.85 -6.94 -30.28
N LYS A 195 32.16 -8.03 -30.61
CA LYS A 195 32.62 -8.95 -31.64
C LYS A 195 32.83 -8.24 -32.98
N GLU A 196 31.89 -7.43 -33.39
CA GLU A 196 31.95 -6.72 -34.67
C GLU A 196 33.06 -5.65 -34.68
N LEU A 197 33.23 -4.93 -33.56
CA LEU A 197 34.26 -3.91 -33.43
C LEU A 197 35.66 -4.52 -33.25
N ASN A 198 35.79 -5.64 -32.55
CA ASN A 198 37.05 -6.40 -32.43
C ASN A 198 37.51 -6.95 -33.78
N ASP A 199 36.59 -7.50 -34.60
CA ASP A 199 36.89 -7.99 -35.93
C ASP A 199 37.33 -6.87 -36.89
N PHE A 200 36.84 -5.66 -36.64
CA PHE A 200 37.23 -4.49 -37.42
C PHE A 200 38.46 -3.79 -36.84
N ALA A 201 38.65 -3.81 -35.52
CA ALA A 201 39.74 -3.21 -34.74
C ALA A 201 40.04 -1.74 -35.13
N PRO A 202 39.09 -0.80 -34.88
CA PRO A 202 39.31 0.61 -35.18
C PRO A 202 40.40 1.18 -34.26
N GLN A 203 41.34 1.97 -34.83
CA GLN A 203 42.41 2.62 -34.08
C GLN A 203 42.13 4.12 -33.89
N ALA A 204 42.68 4.68 -32.83
CA ALA A 204 42.55 6.11 -32.58
C ALA A 204 43.13 6.94 -33.71
N ASN A 205 42.40 7.94 -34.19
CA ASN A 205 42.75 8.84 -35.30
C ASN A 205 42.99 8.13 -36.67
N GLU A 206 42.69 6.83 -36.79
CA GLU A 206 42.88 6.11 -38.03
C GLU A 206 41.97 6.66 -39.15
N TYR A 207 40.71 6.93 -38.87
CA TYR A 207 39.77 7.44 -39.86
C TYR A 207 40.23 8.74 -40.49
N GLU A 208 40.66 9.69 -39.72
CA GLU A 208 41.18 10.99 -40.21
C GLU A 208 42.39 10.81 -41.12
N GLN A 209 43.32 9.93 -40.71
CA GLN A 209 44.51 9.65 -41.50
C GLN A 209 44.19 9.00 -42.86
N ILE A 210 43.33 8.00 -42.86
CA ILE A 210 42.95 7.30 -44.11
C ILE A 210 42.08 8.18 -45.00
N ASP A 211 41.23 9.05 -44.46
CA ASP A 211 40.41 9.99 -45.21
C ASP A 211 41.28 11.10 -45.88
N GLU A 212 42.28 11.61 -45.20
CA GLU A 212 43.26 12.53 -45.77
C GLU A 212 44.07 11.84 -46.89
N GLU A 213 44.61 10.64 -46.65
CA GLU A 213 45.32 9.84 -47.64
C GLU A 213 44.48 9.53 -48.86
N TYR A 214 43.23 9.12 -48.66
CA TYR A 214 42.24 8.85 -49.73
C TYR A 214 41.98 10.09 -50.57
N LYS A 215 41.72 11.24 -49.96
CA LYS A 215 41.49 12.53 -50.67
C LYS A 215 42.69 12.90 -51.52
N ARG A 216 43.93 12.72 -51.03
CA ARG A 216 45.15 13.01 -51.73
C ARG A 216 45.32 12.10 -52.97
N LEU A 217 45.12 10.76 -52.80
CA LEU A 217 45.26 9.78 -53.88
C LEU A 217 44.13 9.89 -54.92
N ALA A 218 42.90 10.16 -54.51
CA ALA A 218 41.78 10.35 -55.40
C ALA A 218 41.96 11.62 -56.28
N ASN A 219 42.45 12.72 -55.66
CA ASN A 219 42.80 13.93 -56.40
C ASN A 219 43.92 13.67 -57.41
N SER A 220 44.96 12.92 -57.01
CA SER A 220 46.06 12.52 -57.94
C SER A 220 45.55 11.71 -59.12
N GLY A 221 44.57 10.81 -58.92
CA GLY A 221 43.95 10.05 -59.99
C GLY A 221 43.21 10.91 -61.00
N GLN A 222 42.46 11.91 -60.54
CA GLN A 222 41.78 12.86 -61.43
C GLN A 222 42.78 13.77 -62.17
N LEU A 223 43.81 14.23 -61.49
CA LEU A 223 44.87 15.03 -62.12
C LEU A 223 45.59 14.25 -63.20
N LEU A 224 45.94 12.98 -62.97
CA LEU A 224 46.56 12.09 -63.96
C LEU A 224 45.65 11.89 -65.18
N SER A 225 44.40 11.48 -64.98
CA SER A 225 43.46 11.25 -66.05
C SER A 225 43.25 12.50 -66.91
N THR A 226 43.05 13.66 -66.27
CA THR A 226 42.84 14.91 -66.99
C THR A 226 44.12 15.33 -67.77
N SER A 227 45.31 15.19 -67.17
CA SER A 227 46.57 15.53 -67.76
C SER A 227 46.92 14.60 -68.96
N GLN A 228 46.63 13.30 -68.84
CA GLN A 228 46.77 12.33 -69.96
C GLN A 228 45.86 12.67 -71.13
N GLN A 229 44.58 13.01 -70.85
CA GLN A 229 43.67 13.49 -71.86
C GLN A 229 44.18 14.72 -72.58
N ALA A 230 44.70 15.70 -71.79
CA ALA A 230 45.34 16.88 -72.36
C ALA A 230 46.55 16.53 -73.25
N LEU A 231 47.45 15.63 -72.79
CA LEU A 231 48.57 15.15 -73.58
C LEU A 231 48.18 14.48 -74.90
N GLN A 232 47.10 13.66 -74.88
CA GLN A 232 46.55 13.05 -76.07
C GLN A 232 46.13 14.12 -77.09
N LEU A 233 45.47 15.17 -76.66
CA LEU A 233 45.05 16.26 -77.53
C LEU A 233 46.21 17.11 -78.04
N LEU A 234 47.24 17.31 -77.20
CA LEU A 234 48.36 18.19 -77.52
C LEU A 234 49.39 17.47 -78.39
N ALA A 235 49.81 16.22 -78.03
CA ALA A 235 50.95 15.56 -78.66
C ALA A 235 50.78 14.06 -79.00
N ASP A 236 50.10 13.25 -78.17
CA ASP A 236 50.19 11.79 -78.21
C ASP A 236 49.03 11.14 -78.96
N GLY A 237 48.05 11.88 -79.46
CA GLY A 237 46.92 11.34 -80.25
C GLY A 237 47.32 10.90 -81.64
N ASP A 238 46.85 9.70 -82.02
CA ASP A 238 47.37 8.98 -83.24
C ASP A 238 47.11 9.66 -84.60
N ASP A 239 45.98 10.39 -84.79
CA ASP A 239 45.63 10.94 -86.13
C ASP A 239 45.28 12.47 -86.15
N SER A 240 45.20 13.16 -85.04
CA SER A 240 44.84 14.58 -85.03
C SER A 240 45.18 15.32 -83.69
N ASN A 241 46.42 15.21 -83.30
CA ASN A 241 46.94 16.01 -82.20
C ASN A 241 47.34 17.43 -82.68
N LEU A 242 47.34 18.41 -81.75
CA LEU A 242 47.63 19.80 -82.04
C LEU A 242 49.02 19.98 -82.66
N ASN A 243 50.03 19.21 -82.21
CA ASN A 243 51.38 19.23 -82.78
C ASN A 243 51.41 18.80 -84.24
N SER A 244 50.68 17.71 -84.62
CA SER A 244 50.63 17.24 -86.04
C SER A 244 49.85 18.21 -86.93
N LEU A 245 48.77 18.80 -86.46
CA LEU A 245 48.01 19.82 -87.15
C LEU A 245 48.82 21.11 -87.34
N LEU A 246 49.55 21.53 -86.37
CA LEU A 246 50.40 22.73 -86.42
C LEU A 246 51.58 22.49 -87.37
N TYR A 247 52.15 21.26 -87.32
CA TYR A 247 53.18 20.86 -88.26
C TYR A 247 52.69 20.91 -89.71
N THR A 248 51.49 20.39 -89.96
CA THR A 248 50.90 20.41 -91.30
C THR A 248 50.61 21.83 -91.77
N ALA A 249 50.05 22.68 -90.91
CA ALA A 249 49.82 24.08 -91.21
C ALA A 249 51.11 24.85 -91.47
N ARG A 250 52.17 24.59 -90.72
CA ARG A 250 53.53 25.14 -90.93
C ARG A 250 54.09 24.74 -92.28
N GLN A 251 53.99 23.45 -92.68
CA GLN A 251 54.43 22.99 -93.98
C GLN A 251 53.68 23.72 -95.12
N MET A 252 52.37 23.81 -95.03
CA MET A 252 51.58 24.51 -96.09
C MET A 252 52.02 26.00 -96.23
N VAL A 253 52.22 26.70 -95.07
CA VAL A 253 52.66 28.08 -95.09
C VAL A 253 54.15 28.18 -95.64
N THR A 254 55.01 27.25 -95.31
CA THR A 254 56.42 27.20 -95.83
C THR A 254 56.45 27.14 -97.32
N GLU A 255 55.59 26.34 -97.95
CA GLU A 255 55.48 26.25 -99.41
C GLU A 255 55.05 27.58 -100.04
N VAL A 256 54.10 28.27 -99.42
CA VAL A 256 53.52 29.55 -99.93
C VAL A 256 54.45 30.75 -99.67
N VAL A 257 55.24 30.76 -98.63
CA VAL A 257 56.26 31.79 -98.33
C VAL A 257 57.26 31.94 -99.46
N THR A 258 57.58 30.86 -100.16
CA THR A 258 58.48 30.88 -101.34
C THR A 258 57.88 31.67 -102.52
N LEU A 259 56.53 31.94 -102.51
CA LEU A 259 55.81 32.67 -103.57
C LEU A 259 55.48 34.14 -103.13
N ASP A 260 55.34 34.41 -101.85
CA ASP A 260 55.09 35.79 -101.25
C ASP A 260 55.76 35.91 -99.87
N ASP A 261 56.84 36.67 -99.79
CA ASP A 261 57.68 36.87 -98.60
C ASP A 261 56.92 37.59 -97.48
N LYS A 262 55.76 38.17 -97.77
CA LYS A 262 54.91 38.79 -96.70
C LYS A 262 54.33 37.80 -95.69
N LEU A 263 54.34 36.51 -95.97
CA LEU A 263 53.90 35.43 -95.07
C LEU A 263 55.01 34.94 -94.12
N SER A 264 56.22 35.44 -94.22
CA SER A 264 57.37 35.05 -93.38
C SER A 264 57.05 35.33 -91.89
N GLY A 265 56.31 36.42 -91.57
CA GLY A 265 55.87 36.72 -90.21
C GLY A 265 54.86 35.70 -89.63
N VAL A 266 54.01 35.15 -90.53
CA VAL A 266 53.06 34.08 -90.13
C VAL A 266 53.75 32.79 -89.86
N LEU A 267 54.79 32.47 -90.68
CA LEU A 267 55.63 31.25 -90.52
C LEU A 267 56.35 31.30 -89.17
N ASN A 268 56.99 32.43 -88.85
CA ASN A 268 57.67 32.62 -87.57
C ASN A 268 56.67 32.45 -86.35
N MET A 269 55.47 32.99 -86.42
CA MET A 269 54.48 32.76 -85.40
C MET A 269 54.08 31.29 -85.25
N LEU A 270 53.99 30.52 -86.33
CA LEU A 270 53.66 29.12 -86.26
C LEU A 270 54.84 28.28 -85.71
N GLU A 271 56.09 28.75 -86.00
CA GLU A 271 57.30 28.12 -85.46
C GLU A 271 57.41 28.37 -83.93
N GLU A 272 57.16 29.59 -83.48
CA GLU A 272 57.08 29.93 -82.06
C GLU A 272 55.98 29.12 -81.34
N ALA A 273 54.79 29.05 -81.92
CA ALA A 273 53.69 28.23 -81.40
C ALA A 273 54.02 26.76 -81.26
N ALA A 274 54.75 26.18 -82.25
CA ALA A 274 55.21 24.79 -82.23
C ALA A 274 56.18 24.53 -81.07
N ILE A 275 57.14 25.45 -80.89
CA ILE A 275 58.10 25.35 -79.74
C ILE A 275 57.37 25.38 -78.43
N GLN A 276 56.48 26.37 -78.21
CA GLN A 276 55.70 26.49 -76.97
C GLN A 276 54.77 25.30 -76.73
N LEU A 277 54.16 24.77 -77.76
CA LEU A 277 53.29 23.58 -77.64
C LEU A 277 54.12 22.34 -77.26
N SER A 278 55.30 22.20 -77.81
CA SER A 278 56.23 21.09 -77.46
C SER A 278 56.68 21.21 -76.01
N GLU A 279 57.11 22.42 -75.59
CA GLU A 279 57.53 22.65 -74.21
C GLU A 279 56.40 22.39 -73.24
N ALA A 280 55.18 22.86 -73.49
CA ALA A 280 54.03 22.61 -72.67
C ALA A 280 53.71 21.12 -72.57
N SER A 281 53.80 20.40 -73.66
CA SER A 281 53.57 18.92 -73.74
C SER A 281 54.64 18.18 -72.91
N ASP A 282 55.89 18.56 -73.02
CA ASP A 282 56.99 17.93 -72.30
C ASP A 282 56.89 18.23 -70.80
N GLU A 283 56.53 19.46 -70.40
CA GLU A 283 56.32 19.82 -69.04
C GLU A 283 55.12 19.07 -68.39
N LEU A 284 54.06 18.93 -69.17
CA LEU A 284 52.88 18.17 -68.72
C LEU A 284 53.20 16.66 -68.64
N ARG A 285 54.05 16.12 -69.51
CA ARG A 285 54.49 14.72 -69.43
C ARG A 285 55.36 14.49 -68.18
N HIS A 286 56.30 15.40 -67.93
CA HIS A 286 57.07 15.32 -66.71
C HIS A 286 56.21 15.45 -65.43
N TYR A 287 55.13 16.20 -65.47
CA TYR A 287 54.21 16.30 -64.36
C TYR A 287 53.43 14.98 -64.14
N VAL A 288 52.95 14.36 -65.22
CA VAL A 288 52.24 13.05 -65.20
C VAL A 288 53.17 11.97 -64.63
N ASP A 289 54.42 11.93 -65.06
CA ASP A 289 55.44 10.92 -64.64
C ASP A 289 55.79 11.02 -63.16
N ARG A 290 55.58 12.20 -62.54
CA ARG A 290 55.77 12.43 -61.11
C ARG A 290 54.56 12.14 -60.23
N LEU A 291 53.38 11.95 -60.82
CA LEU A 291 52.17 11.62 -60.05
C LEU A 291 52.25 10.15 -59.66
N ASP A 292 52.50 9.91 -58.36
CA ASP A 292 52.51 8.58 -57.75
C ASP A 292 51.07 8.11 -57.56
N LEU A 293 50.65 7.09 -58.33
CA LEU A 293 49.33 6.45 -58.22
C LEU A 293 49.55 5.00 -57.82
N ASP A 294 49.03 4.69 -56.60
CA ASP A 294 48.84 3.31 -56.17
C ASP A 294 47.32 2.97 -56.18
N PRO A 295 46.82 2.38 -57.28
CA PRO A 295 45.40 2.01 -57.39
C PRO A 295 44.96 0.97 -56.35
N ASN A 296 45.88 0.09 -55.93
CA ASN A 296 45.56 -0.92 -54.90
C ASN A 296 45.40 -0.24 -53.56
N ARG A 297 46.24 0.71 -53.22
CA ARG A 297 46.15 1.48 -51.99
C ARG A 297 44.88 2.33 -51.94
N LEU A 298 44.51 2.97 -53.03
CA LEU A 298 43.25 3.71 -53.14
C LEU A 298 42.04 2.80 -52.88
N TYR A 299 42.00 1.61 -53.49
CA TYR A 299 40.94 0.62 -53.27
C TYR A 299 40.90 0.14 -51.80
N GLU A 300 42.03 -0.14 -51.18
CA GLU A 300 42.10 -0.51 -49.75
C GLU A 300 41.52 0.57 -48.87
N LEU A 301 41.86 1.82 -49.11
CA LEU A 301 41.36 2.98 -48.34
C LEU A 301 39.85 3.13 -48.53
N GLU A 302 39.34 3.01 -49.74
CA GLU A 302 37.88 3.03 -50.00
C GLU A 302 37.16 1.93 -49.24
N GLN A 303 37.64 0.72 -49.23
CA GLN A 303 37.06 -0.39 -48.49
C GLN A 303 37.10 -0.13 -46.98
N ARG A 304 38.21 0.36 -46.47
CA ARG A 304 38.39 0.66 -45.04
C ARG A 304 37.47 1.80 -44.58
N ILE A 305 37.41 2.90 -45.36
CA ILE A 305 36.51 4.05 -45.10
C ILE A 305 35.04 3.64 -45.16
N SER A 306 34.67 2.85 -46.20
CA SER A 306 33.29 2.34 -46.33
C SER A 306 32.87 1.52 -45.11
N ARG A 307 33.77 0.68 -44.59
CA ARG A 307 33.51 -0.10 -43.36
C ARG A 307 33.40 0.80 -42.13
N TYR A 308 34.25 1.84 -42.00
CA TYR A 308 34.13 2.84 -40.94
C TYR A 308 32.75 3.51 -40.95
N ILE A 309 32.30 3.99 -42.11
CA ILE A 309 31.01 4.67 -42.28
C ILE A 309 29.85 3.72 -41.94
N ALA A 310 29.92 2.47 -42.41
CA ALA A 310 28.88 1.48 -42.15
C ALA A 310 28.74 1.15 -40.67
N LEU A 311 29.86 0.95 -39.96
CA LEU A 311 29.90 0.67 -38.54
C LEU A 311 29.47 1.90 -37.73
N ALA A 312 29.97 3.08 -38.06
CA ALA A 312 29.62 4.33 -37.43
C ALA A 312 28.11 4.62 -37.49
N ARG A 313 27.50 4.40 -38.67
CA ARG A 313 26.05 4.51 -38.88
C ARG A 313 25.27 3.49 -38.04
N LYS A 314 25.74 2.23 -37.97
CA LYS A 314 25.11 1.17 -37.21
C LYS A 314 25.15 1.45 -35.71
N HIS A 315 26.24 1.99 -35.22
CA HIS A 315 26.44 2.30 -33.80
C HIS A 315 26.04 3.73 -33.43
N HIS A 316 25.49 4.52 -34.37
CA HIS A 316 25.02 5.90 -34.16
C HIS A 316 26.11 6.85 -33.65
N VAL A 317 27.32 6.70 -34.08
CA VAL A 317 28.46 7.58 -33.77
C VAL A 317 29.07 8.16 -35.04
N ALA A 318 29.89 9.19 -34.92
CA ALA A 318 30.71 9.66 -36.01
C ALA A 318 31.86 8.66 -36.27
N PRO A 319 32.37 8.53 -37.53
CA PRO A 319 33.45 7.61 -37.85
C PRO A 319 34.71 7.76 -36.99
N GLU A 320 35.05 8.99 -36.64
CA GLU A 320 36.18 9.35 -35.77
C GLU A 320 36.01 8.84 -34.33
N GLY A 321 34.74 8.75 -33.84
CA GLY A 321 34.39 8.29 -32.50
C GLY A 321 34.36 6.76 -32.34
N LEU A 322 34.54 5.98 -33.40
CA LEU A 322 34.36 4.52 -33.36
C LEU A 322 35.37 3.81 -32.46
N ALA A 323 36.62 4.27 -32.42
CA ALA A 323 37.67 3.74 -31.55
C ALA A 323 37.40 4.04 -30.07
N GLU A 324 36.91 5.24 -29.76
CA GLU A 324 36.52 5.62 -28.41
C GLU A 324 35.33 4.79 -27.92
N LEU A 325 34.29 4.63 -28.77
CA LEU A 325 33.14 3.77 -28.47
C LEU A 325 33.59 2.33 -28.19
N HIS A 326 34.50 1.77 -28.96
CA HIS A 326 35.03 0.42 -28.76
C HIS A 326 35.64 0.29 -27.37
N GLN A 327 36.46 1.26 -26.94
CA GLN A 327 37.06 1.27 -25.61
C GLN A 327 36.02 1.41 -24.48
N GLN A 328 35.00 2.25 -24.67
CA GLN A 328 33.89 2.39 -23.72
C GLN A 328 33.13 1.08 -23.55
N LEU A 329 32.80 0.38 -24.63
CA LEU A 329 32.10 -0.90 -24.59
C LEU A 329 32.94 -2.02 -23.94
N LEU A 330 34.25 -2.03 -24.12
CA LEU A 330 35.16 -2.95 -23.43
C LEU A 330 35.14 -2.70 -21.91
N THR A 331 35.23 -1.47 -21.49
CA THR A 331 35.20 -1.09 -20.06
C THR A 331 33.85 -1.46 -19.43
N GLU A 332 32.73 -1.23 -20.14
CA GLU A 332 31.39 -1.60 -19.69
C GLU A 332 31.25 -3.11 -19.53
N ALA A 333 31.78 -3.90 -20.48
CA ALA A 333 31.74 -5.36 -20.41
C ALA A 333 32.54 -5.92 -19.21
N GLU A 334 33.70 -5.33 -18.91
CA GLU A 334 34.51 -5.69 -17.73
C GLU A 334 33.78 -5.39 -16.42
N LEU A 335 33.14 -4.24 -16.29
CA LEU A 335 32.35 -3.87 -15.11
C LEU A 335 31.17 -4.81 -14.87
N LEU A 336 30.46 -5.21 -15.93
CA LEU A 336 29.32 -6.13 -15.84
C LEU A 336 29.75 -7.55 -15.45
N SER A 337 30.99 -7.98 -15.74
CA SER A 337 31.48 -9.31 -15.40
C SER A 337 31.80 -9.51 -13.91
N GLN A 338 32.01 -8.43 -13.15
CA GLN A 338 32.43 -8.48 -11.74
C GLN A 338 31.27 -8.66 -10.72
N GLN A 339 29.99 -8.64 -11.13
CA GLN A 339 28.82 -8.53 -10.23
C GLN A 339 27.95 -9.80 -10.07
N GLU A 340 28.43 -10.99 -10.38
CA GLU A 340 27.61 -12.23 -10.39
C GLU A 340 27.38 -12.91 -9.01
N SER A 341 27.98 -12.42 -7.89
CA SER A 341 28.10 -13.21 -6.64
C SER A 341 26.90 -13.17 -5.67
N ASP A 342 25.86 -12.32 -5.87
CA ASP A 342 24.89 -12.02 -4.80
C ASP A 342 23.56 -12.79 -4.84
N GLN A 343 23.20 -13.46 -5.93
CA GLN A 343 21.89 -14.11 -6.09
C GLN A 343 21.69 -15.30 -5.17
N GLU A 344 22.70 -16.16 -5.00
CA GLU A 344 22.61 -17.33 -4.14
C GLU A 344 22.47 -16.94 -2.66
N SER A 345 23.18 -15.89 -2.23
CA SER A 345 23.08 -15.37 -0.87
C SER A 345 21.71 -14.78 -0.58
N LEU A 346 21.10 -14.06 -1.53
CA LEU A 346 19.74 -13.52 -1.42
C LEU A 346 18.69 -14.64 -1.39
N GLN A 347 18.84 -15.70 -2.18
CA GLN A 347 17.97 -16.87 -2.13
C GLN A 347 18.06 -17.61 -0.78
N ALA A 348 19.26 -17.78 -0.24
CA ALA A 348 19.46 -18.36 1.07
C ALA A 348 18.78 -17.53 2.16
N LEU A 349 18.91 -16.20 2.12
CA LEU A 349 18.28 -15.28 3.05
C LEU A 349 16.74 -15.33 2.98
N VAL A 350 16.16 -15.41 1.78
CA VAL A 350 14.71 -15.60 1.60
C VAL A 350 14.25 -16.90 2.24
N SER A 351 15.00 -18.01 2.04
CA SER A 351 14.68 -19.30 2.64
C SER A 351 14.77 -19.27 4.17
N GLU A 352 15.81 -18.64 4.72
CA GLU A 352 15.99 -18.47 6.17
C GLU A 352 14.85 -17.69 6.81
N HIS A 353 14.50 -16.52 6.26
CA HIS A 353 13.41 -15.69 6.77
C HIS A 353 12.04 -16.37 6.61
N TYR A 354 11.81 -17.11 5.52
CA TYR A 354 10.60 -17.93 5.36
C TYR A 354 10.47 -18.96 6.46
N GLN A 355 11.55 -19.71 6.77
CA GLN A 355 11.56 -20.70 7.83
C GLN A 355 11.36 -20.07 9.22
N ALA A 356 11.89 -18.87 9.45
CA ALA A 356 11.65 -18.14 10.69
C ALA A 356 10.17 -17.75 10.83
N ALA A 357 9.58 -17.16 9.78
CA ALA A 357 8.17 -16.80 9.75
C ALA A 357 7.24 -18.01 9.87
N LEU A 358 7.59 -19.14 9.25
CA LEU A 358 6.85 -20.40 9.38
C LEU A 358 6.86 -20.94 10.81
N ARG A 359 8.02 -20.97 11.48
CA ARG A 359 8.12 -21.38 12.89
C ARG A 359 7.29 -20.48 13.81
N SER A 360 7.29 -19.17 13.58
CA SER A 360 6.46 -18.24 14.34
C SER A 360 4.96 -18.47 14.10
N ALA A 361 4.56 -18.77 12.86
CA ALA A 361 3.18 -19.12 12.52
C ALA A 361 2.73 -20.46 13.15
N GLU A 362 3.58 -21.47 13.16
CA GLU A 362 3.33 -22.77 13.81
C GLU A 362 3.16 -22.60 15.32
N ARG A 363 4.04 -21.85 15.96
CA ARG A 363 3.96 -21.55 17.39
C ARG A 363 2.66 -20.82 17.74
N LEU A 364 2.29 -19.83 16.93
CA LEU A 364 1.02 -19.10 17.08
C LEU A 364 -0.18 -20.04 16.90
N HIS A 365 -0.12 -20.95 15.92
CA HIS A 365 -1.17 -21.94 15.70
C HIS A 365 -1.35 -22.89 16.89
N GLN A 366 -0.27 -23.41 17.45
CA GLN A 366 -0.32 -24.28 18.63
C GLN A 366 -0.95 -23.56 19.84
N GLN A 367 -0.58 -22.31 20.07
CA GLN A 367 -1.17 -21.51 21.14
C GLN A 367 -2.66 -21.24 20.89
N ARG A 368 -3.05 -20.94 19.65
CA ARG A 368 -4.46 -20.81 19.24
C ARG A 368 -5.26 -22.09 19.47
N GLN A 369 -4.68 -23.27 19.23
CA GLN A 369 -5.32 -24.55 19.55
C GLN A 369 -5.55 -24.74 21.05
N GLN A 370 -4.52 -24.46 21.86
CA GLN A 370 -4.61 -24.60 23.31
C GLN A 370 -5.70 -23.69 23.91
N TYR A 371 -5.63 -22.40 23.63
CA TYR A 371 -6.61 -21.42 24.16
C TYR A 371 -7.97 -21.55 23.48
N GLY A 372 -8.01 -22.01 22.23
CA GLY A 372 -9.24 -22.33 21.54
C GLY A 372 -10.05 -23.42 22.25
N ALA A 373 -9.41 -24.50 22.66
CA ALA A 373 -10.05 -25.58 23.41
C ALA A 373 -10.58 -25.11 24.77
N GLU A 374 -9.84 -24.25 25.48
CA GLU A 374 -10.32 -23.64 26.73
C GLU A 374 -11.56 -22.77 26.48
N LEU A 375 -11.52 -21.93 25.46
CA LEU A 375 -12.60 -21.01 25.09
C LEU A 375 -13.85 -21.78 24.65
N GLU A 376 -13.72 -22.86 23.90
CA GLU A 376 -14.82 -23.75 23.50
C GLU A 376 -15.59 -24.29 24.71
N GLN A 377 -14.89 -24.77 25.72
CA GLN A 377 -15.50 -25.30 26.94
C GLN A 377 -16.27 -24.23 27.69
N LEU A 378 -15.67 -23.05 27.90
CA LEU A 378 -16.30 -21.96 28.62
C LEU A 378 -17.54 -21.43 27.92
N ILE A 379 -17.47 -21.26 26.58
CA ILE A 379 -18.62 -20.80 25.79
C ILE A 379 -19.74 -21.84 25.82
N THR A 380 -19.42 -23.13 25.64
CA THR A 380 -20.40 -24.22 25.68
C THR A 380 -21.10 -24.26 27.04
N GLN A 381 -20.36 -24.13 28.16
CA GLN A 381 -20.95 -24.07 29.50
C GLN A 381 -21.88 -22.85 29.66
N SER A 382 -21.46 -21.69 29.15
CA SER A 382 -22.29 -20.49 29.20
C SER A 382 -23.57 -20.65 28.34
N MET A 383 -23.47 -21.30 27.17
CA MET A 383 -24.64 -21.60 26.34
C MET A 383 -25.66 -22.49 27.09
N HIS A 384 -25.19 -23.51 27.82
CA HIS A 384 -26.07 -24.35 28.64
C HIS A 384 -26.83 -23.53 29.69
N GLN A 385 -26.15 -22.58 30.36
CA GLN A 385 -26.78 -21.66 31.32
C GLN A 385 -27.80 -20.72 30.65
N LEU A 386 -27.56 -20.35 29.38
CA LEU A 386 -28.43 -19.47 28.58
C LEU A 386 -29.56 -20.22 27.86
N SER A 387 -30.06 -21.31 28.45
CA SER A 387 -31.16 -22.12 27.94
C SER A 387 -30.92 -22.78 26.59
N MET A 388 -29.68 -23.21 26.34
CA MET A 388 -29.26 -24.03 25.19
C MET A 388 -28.58 -25.31 25.72
N PRO A 389 -29.29 -26.21 26.42
CA PRO A 389 -28.68 -27.34 27.16
C PRO A 389 -27.96 -28.34 26.28
N HIS A 390 -28.26 -28.37 24.99
CA HIS A 390 -27.65 -29.25 24.00
C HIS A 390 -26.70 -28.50 23.06
N GLY A 391 -26.50 -27.21 23.31
CA GLY A 391 -25.59 -26.36 22.53
C GLY A 391 -24.15 -26.81 22.67
N CYS A 392 -23.42 -26.83 21.57
CA CYS A 392 -21.98 -27.07 21.53
C CYS A 392 -21.32 -26.02 20.65
N PHE A 393 -20.26 -25.42 21.15
CA PHE A 393 -19.47 -24.44 20.43
C PHE A 393 -18.07 -25.00 20.16
N THR A 394 -17.55 -24.81 18.95
CA THR A 394 -16.23 -25.30 18.51
C THR A 394 -15.53 -24.25 17.67
N ILE A 395 -14.22 -24.19 17.80
CA ILE A 395 -13.34 -23.30 17.02
C ILE A 395 -12.55 -24.16 16.03
N ALA A 396 -13.00 -24.20 14.78
CA ALA A 396 -12.28 -24.90 13.73
C ALA A 396 -11.00 -24.11 13.36
N LEU A 397 -9.85 -24.76 13.54
CA LEU A 397 -8.52 -24.21 13.26
C LEU A 397 -7.86 -25.01 12.15
N ALA A 398 -7.59 -24.39 11.01
CA ALA A 398 -6.89 -24.99 9.88
C ALA A 398 -5.58 -24.25 9.62
N PHE A 399 -4.46 -24.94 9.73
CA PHE A 399 -3.14 -24.40 9.41
C PHE A 399 -2.83 -24.61 7.92
N ASN A 400 -2.46 -23.56 7.21
CA ASN A 400 -2.06 -23.66 5.81
C ASN A 400 -0.80 -22.79 5.57
N PRO A 401 0.39 -23.40 5.44
CA PRO A 401 1.64 -22.70 5.18
C PRO A 401 1.66 -21.88 3.91
N ASP A 402 0.87 -22.28 2.88
CA ASP A 402 0.81 -21.58 1.59
C ASP A 402 0.11 -20.23 1.70
N HIS A 403 -0.66 -20.02 2.78
CA HIS A 403 -1.34 -18.77 3.07
C HIS A 403 -0.76 -18.04 4.29
N LEU A 404 0.57 -17.93 4.32
CA LEU A 404 1.28 -17.19 5.36
C LEU A 404 0.99 -15.68 5.27
N THR A 405 0.58 -15.10 6.38
CA THR A 405 0.26 -13.67 6.52
C THR A 405 0.97 -13.06 7.71
N ALA A 406 0.92 -11.74 7.86
CA ALA A 406 1.45 -11.05 9.04
C ALA A 406 0.81 -11.48 10.38
N ASP A 407 -0.38 -12.09 10.34
CA ASP A 407 -1.09 -12.62 11.51
C ASP A 407 -1.07 -14.16 11.57
N GLY A 408 -0.11 -14.78 10.88
CA GLY A 408 0.10 -16.23 10.82
C GLY A 408 -0.59 -16.93 9.65
N ALA A 409 -0.60 -18.26 9.69
CA ALA A 409 -1.10 -19.15 8.65
C ALA A 409 -2.35 -19.94 9.08
N THR A 410 -3.03 -19.50 10.16
CA THR A 410 -4.20 -20.20 10.70
C THR A 410 -5.49 -19.56 10.23
N ARG A 411 -6.34 -20.32 9.57
CA ARG A 411 -7.75 -19.97 9.35
C ARG A 411 -8.56 -20.38 10.58
N ILE A 412 -9.43 -19.46 11.03
CA ILE A 412 -10.28 -19.65 12.21
C ILE A 412 -11.74 -19.53 11.78
N ASP A 413 -12.60 -20.46 12.24
CA ASP A 413 -14.03 -20.44 11.99
C ASP A 413 -14.76 -20.90 13.25
N PHE A 414 -15.60 -20.05 13.82
CA PHE A 414 -16.44 -20.36 14.96
C PHE A 414 -17.67 -21.12 14.50
N GLN A 415 -17.82 -22.33 15.00
CA GLN A 415 -18.88 -23.26 14.66
C GLN A 415 -19.74 -23.58 15.87
N VAL A 416 -21.01 -23.81 15.64
CA VAL A 416 -21.96 -24.09 16.71
C VAL A 416 -23.03 -25.07 16.24
N THR A 417 -23.54 -25.86 17.17
CA THR A 417 -24.83 -26.53 17.06
C THR A 417 -25.66 -26.21 18.28
N THR A 418 -26.97 -26.01 18.11
CA THR A 418 -27.91 -25.71 19.20
C THR A 418 -28.86 -26.89 19.52
N ASN A 419 -28.96 -27.84 18.60
CA ASN A 419 -29.90 -28.98 18.72
C ASN A 419 -29.18 -30.32 18.61
N PRO A 420 -29.60 -31.35 19.36
CA PRO A 420 -29.06 -32.68 19.26
C PRO A 420 -29.17 -33.27 17.85
N GLY A 421 -28.09 -33.89 17.36
CA GLY A 421 -28.07 -34.57 16.06
C GLY A 421 -27.89 -33.66 14.85
N GLN A 422 -27.77 -32.35 15.04
CA GLN A 422 -27.39 -31.42 13.98
C GLN A 422 -25.87 -31.30 13.86
N PRO A 423 -25.32 -31.17 12.65
CA PRO A 423 -23.89 -30.95 12.46
C PRO A 423 -23.51 -29.57 12.93
N LEU A 424 -22.25 -29.41 13.33
CA LEU A 424 -21.63 -28.10 13.58
C LEU A 424 -21.69 -27.25 12.32
N GLN A 425 -22.11 -26.01 12.45
CA GLN A 425 -22.22 -25.05 11.34
C GLN A 425 -21.58 -23.71 11.74
N PRO A 426 -21.03 -22.96 10.78
CA PRO A 426 -20.56 -21.59 11.03
C PRO A 426 -21.63 -20.73 11.70
N LEU A 427 -21.23 -19.84 12.61
CA LEU A 427 -22.15 -18.94 13.35
C LEU A 427 -23.16 -18.23 12.45
N GLY A 428 -22.77 -17.85 11.24
CA GLY A 428 -23.64 -17.17 10.28
C GLY A 428 -24.79 -18.00 9.74
N LYS A 429 -24.81 -19.33 10.00
CA LYS A 429 -25.87 -20.25 9.59
C LYS A 429 -26.83 -20.65 10.74
N VAL A 430 -26.67 -20.05 11.91
CA VAL A 430 -27.57 -20.25 13.04
C VAL A 430 -28.96 -19.72 12.67
N ALA A 431 -29.97 -20.55 12.78
CA ALA A 431 -31.30 -20.26 12.26
C ALA A 431 -32.11 -19.22 13.07
N SER A 432 -31.77 -19.01 14.35
CA SER A 432 -32.53 -18.14 15.26
C SER A 432 -31.70 -16.92 15.68
N GLY A 433 -32.23 -15.72 15.43
CA GLY A 433 -31.61 -14.47 15.88
C GLY A 433 -31.42 -14.41 17.40
N GLY A 434 -32.37 -14.93 18.18
CA GLY A 434 -32.27 -15.01 19.63
C GLY A 434 -31.19 -15.98 20.13
N GLU A 435 -30.96 -17.11 19.43
CA GLU A 435 -29.85 -18.02 19.74
C GLU A 435 -28.50 -17.35 19.43
N LEU A 436 -28.37 -16.73 18.26
CA LEU A 436 -27.16 -16.00 17.89
C LEU A 436 -26.83 -14.89 18.88
N SER A 437 -27.82 -14.13 19.34
CA SER A 437 -27.62 -13.07 20.36
C SER A 437 -27.12 -13.64 21.68
N ARG A 438 -27.67 -14.78 22.15
CA ARG A 438 -27.21 -15.45 23.38
C ARG A 438 -25.79 -16.02 23.25
N ILE A 439 -25.45 -16.62 22.11
CA ILE A 439 -24.09 -17.11 21.83
C ILE A 439 -23.11 -15.93 21.77
N ALA A 440 -23.49 -14.85 21.09
CA ALA A 440 -22.70 -13.63 21.03
C ALA A 440 -22.43 -13.06 22.43
N LEU A 441 -23.45 -13.00 23.27
CA LEU A 441 -23.31 -12.55 24.66
C LEU A 441 -22.37 -13.47 25.46
N ALA A 442 -22.50 -14.80 25.32
CA ALA A 442 -21.60 -15.75 25.98
C ALA A 442 -20.14 -15.51 25.58
N ILE A 443 -19.87 -15.39 24.27
CA ILE A 443 -18.53 -15.10 23.75
C ILE A 443 -18.01 -13.79 24.33
N GLN A 444 -18.80 -12.71 24.28
CA GLN A 444 -18.40 -11.39 24.75
C GLN A 444 -18.10 -11.36 26.26
N VAL A 445 -18.96 -11.95 27.07
CA VAL A 445 -18.77 -11.99 28.54
C VAL A 445 -17.52 -12.78 28.91
N ILE A 446 -17.24 -13.90 28.23
CA ILE A 446 -16.10 -14.75 28.53
C ILE A 446 -14.80 -14.10 28.08
N THR A 447 -14.76 -13.56 26.85
CA THR A 447 -13.58 -12.89 26.32
C THR A 447 -13.27 -11.61 27.10
N ALA A 448 -14.29 -10.87 27.49
CA ALA A 448 -14.16 -9.64 28.29
C ALA A 448 -13.41 -9.82 29.61
N LYS A 449 -13.55 -10.97 30.26
CA LYS A 449 -12.87 -11.25 31.56
C LYS A 449 -11.34 -11.25 31.43
N LYS A 450 -10.81 -11.56 30.25
CA LYS A 450 -9.35 -11.59 29.98
C LYS A 450 -8.87 -10.34 29.21
N MET A 451 -9.77 -9.59 28.60
CA MET A 451 -9.39 -8.37 27.88
C MET A 451 -9.20 -7.19 28.84
N GLU A 452 -8.16 -6.40 28.64
CA GLU A 452 -7.85 -5.21 29.46
C GLU A 452 -8.80 -4.02 29.21
N THR A 453 -9.96 -4.23 28.58
CA THR A 453 -10.88 -3.13 28.29
C THR A 453 -11.61 -2.68 29.56
N PRO A 454 -11.43 -1.42 30.00
CA PRO A 454 -11.90 -1.00 31.31
C PRO A 454 -13.42 -0.78 31.42
N ALA A 455 -14.11 -0.65 30.28
CA ALA A 455 -15.56 -0.46 30.24
C ALA A 455 -16.22 -1.15 29.05
N MET A 456 -17.43 -1.65 29.24
CA MET A 456 -18.25 -2.30 28.21
C MET A 456 -19.68 -1.81 28.26
N ILE A 457 -20.26 -1.60 27.08
CA ILE A 457 -21.67 -1.26 26.93
C ILE A 457 -22.36 -2.38 26.19
N PHE A 458 -23.46 -2.84 26.76
CA PHE A 458 -24.36 -3.81 26.16
C PHE A 458 -25.70 -3.12 25.86
N ASP A 459 -26.01 -2.93 24.59
CA ASP A 459 -27.30 -2.41 24.14
C ASP A 459 -28.16 -3.58 23.64
N GLU A 460 -29.44 -3.59 24.04
CA GLU A 460 -30.42 -4.60 23.64
C GLU A 460 -29.99 -6.05 23.94
N VAL A 461 -29.31 -6.31 25.04
CA VAL A 461 -28.90 -7.68 25.45
C VAL A 461 -30.06 -8.63 25.69
N ASP A 462 -31.25 -8.10 25.83
CA ASP A 462 -32.51 -8.77 26.17
C ASP A 462 -33.35 -9.14 24.94
N VAL A 463 -32.86 -8.89 23.73
CA VAL A 463 -33.54 -9.31 22.51
C VAL A 463 -33.58 -10.85 22.42
N GLY A 464 -34.79 -11.39 22.40
CA GLY A 464 -35.04 -12.83 22.30
C GLY A 464 -34.77 -13.63 23.56
N ILE A 465 -34.68 -12.98 24.73
CA ILE A 465 -34.62 -13.65 26.04
C ILE A 465 -35.79 -13.25 26.94
N SER A 466 -36.16 -14.13 27.83
CA SER A 466 -37.24 -13.88 28.82
C SER A 466 -37.11 -14.81 30.03
N GLY A 467 -37.81 -14.49 31.09
CA GLY A 467 -37.95 -15.33 32.29
C GLY A 467 -36.61 -15.77 32.92
N PRO A 468 -36.38 -17.07 33.09
CA PRO A 468 -35.19 -17.59 33.76
C PRO A 468 -33.88 -17.24 33.02
N THR A 469 -33.89 -17.17 31.72
CA THR A 469 -32.71 -16.82 30.90
C THR A 469 -32.26 -15.36 31.17
N ALA A 470 -33.23 -14.43 31.32
CA ALA A 470 -32.94 -13.04 31.65
C ALA A 470 -32.24 -12.88 33.03
N ALA A 471 -32.66 -13.70 33.99
CA ALA A 471 -31.99 -13.72 35.29
C ALA A 471 -30.54 -14.24 35.22
N VAL A 472 -30.26 -15.23 34.36
CA VAL A 472 -28.90 -15.70 34.12
C VAL A 472 -28.05 -14.61 33.46
N VAL A 473 -28.57 -13.94 32.44
CA VAL A 473 -27.88 -12.82 31.77
C VAL A 473 -27.57 -11.71 32.78
N GLY A 474 -28.53 -11.30 33.60
CA GLY A 474 -28.31 -10.29 34.62
C GLY A 474 -27.18 -10.66 35.59
N ARG A 475 -27.14 -11.91 36.06
CA ARG A 475 -26.05 -12.40 36.93
C ARG A 475 -24.70 -12.42 36.24
N LEU A 476 -24.63 -12.85 34.97
CA LEU A 476 -23.39 -12.85 34.19
C LEU A 476 -22.84 -11.44 33.99
N LEU A 477 -23.69 -10.47 33.65
CA LEU A 477 -23.30 -9.06 33.53
C LEU A 477 -22.89 -8.43 34.86
N ARG A 478 -23.58 -8.78 35.95
CA ARG A 478 -23.20 -8.35 37.30
C ARG A 478 -21.82 -8.89 37.69
N GLN A 479 -21.58 -10.19 37.46
CA GLN A 479 -20.29 -10.83 37.71
C GLN A 479 -19.16 -10.19 36.89
N LEU A 480 -19.41 -9.89 35.60
CA LEU A 480 -18.47 -9.15 34.75
C LEU A 480 -18.22 -7.75 35.35
N GLY A 481 -19.27 -7.12 35.90
CA GLY A 481 -19.19 -5.81 36.58
C GLY A 481 -18.26 -5.75 37.79
N GLU A 482 -17.90 -6.86 38.41
CA GLU A 482 -16.94 -6.90 39.53
C GLU A 482 -15.51 -6.50 39.07
N SER A 483 -15.12 -6.87 37.87
CA SER A 483 -13.78 -6.60 37.30
C SER A 483 -13.77 -5.46 36.27
N THR A 484 -14.85 -5.32 35.49
CA THR A 484 -14.97 -4.40 34.37
C THR A 484 -16.21 -3.50 34.57
N GLN A 485 -16.13 -2.23 34.20
CA GLN A 485 -17.33 -1.39 34.22
C GLN A 485 -18.29 -1.84 33.10
N VAL A 486 -19.51 -2.21 33.47
CA VAL A 486 -20.54 -2.69 32.55
C VAL A 486 -21.72 -1.70 32.55
N MET A 487 -22.14 -1.27 31.38
CA MET A 487 -23.39 -0.54 31.17
C MET A 487 -24.32 -1.42 30.32
N CYS A 488 -25.58 -1.56 30.77
CA CYS A 488 -26.57 -2.41 30.10
C CYS A 488 -27.87 -1.64 29.93
N VAL A 489 -28.31 -1.49 28.67
CA VAL A 489 -29.65 -0.99 28.34
C VAL A 489 -30.58 -2.19 28.27
N THR A 490 -31.65 -2.16 29.07
CA THR A 490 -32.58 -3.28 29.17
C THR A 490 -34.02 -2.83 29.44
N HIS A 491 -34.98 -3.64 29.03
CA HIS A 491 -36.37 -3.51 29.44
C HIS A 491 -36.82 -4.65 30.36
N LEU A 492 -35.92 -5.59 30.68
CA LEU A 492 -36.23 -6.75 31.51
C LEU A 492 -35.90 -6.47 33.00
N PRO A 493 -36.87 -6.59 33.92
CA PRO A 493 -36.65 -6.35 35.36
C PRO A 493 -35.62 -7.29 35.97
N GLN A 494 -35.50 -8.54 35.45
CA GLN A 494 -34.51 -9.52 35.93
C GLN A 494 -33.08 -9.07 35.67
N VAL A 495 -32.80 -8.41 34.52
CA VAL A 495 -31.49 -7.85 34.18
C VAL A 495 -31.25 -6.56 34.97
N ALA A 496 -32.23 -5.65 34.97
CA ALA A 496 -32.14 -4.34 35.66
C ALA A 496 -31.94 -4.49 37.18
N GLY A 497 -32.57 -5.50 37.80
CA GLY A 497 -32.39 -5.82 39.22
C GLY A 497 -30.97 -6.17 39.61
N CYS A 498 -30.20 -6.75 38.72
CA CYS A 498 -28.80 -7.13 38.93
C CYS A 498 -27.82 -5.93 38.92
N GLY A 499 -28.21 -4.75 38.42
CA GLY A 499 -27.31 -3.57 38.36
C GLY A 499 -26.86 -3.09 39.74
N HIS A 500 -25.61 -2.65 39.89
CA HIS A 500 -25.12 -1.95 41.08
C HIS A 500 -25.65 -0.51 41.09
N GLN A 501 -25.74 0.12 39.93
CA GLN A 501 -26.31 1.44 39.69
C GLN A 501 -27.45 1.30 38.68
N HIS A 502 -28.48 2.14 38.82
CA HIS A 502 -29.65 2.10 37.93
C HIS A 502 -30.05 3.52 37.52
N PHE A 503 -30.12 3.76 36.22
CA PHE A 503 -30.65 5.02 35.66
C PHE A 503 -32.00 4.75 34.99
N PHE A 504 -32.88 5.72 35.11
CA PHE A 504 -34.17 5.77 34.44
C PHE A 504 -34.17 6.88 33.39
N VAL A 505 -34.59 6.56 32.20
CA VAL A 505 -34.73 7.50 31.07
C VAL A 505 -36.22 7.79 30.86
N SER A 506 -36.61 9.06 30.99
CA SER A 506 -37.95 9.56 30.75
C SER A 506 -37.98 10.57 29.62
N LYS A 507 -39.15 10.71 28.99
CA LYS A 507 -39.49 11.80 28.07
C LYS A 507 -40.48 12.75 28.71
N GLU A 508 -40.19 14.04 28.64
CA GLU A 508 -41.13 15.08 29.00
C GLU A 508 -41.46 15.88 27.73
N THR A 509 -42.76 16.08 27.47
CA THR A 509 -43.23 16.85 26.32
C THR A 509 -44.08 17.99 26.80
N ASP A 510 -43.66 19.22 26.52
CA ASP A 510 -44.41 20.42 26.89
C ASP A 510 -45.38 20.89 25.78
N GLY A 511 -45.73 20.03 24.83
CA GLY A 511 -46.62 20.30 23.69
C GLY A 511 -45.94 20.84 22.44
N ALA A 512 -44.76 21.46 22.56
CA ALA A 512 -43.98 22.01 21.46
C ALA A 512 -42.67 21.26 21.22
N MET A 513 -42.02 20.83 22.29
CA MET A 513 -40.73 20.10 22.22
C MET A 513 -40.72 18.92 23.20
N THR A 514 -39.96 17.91 22.83
CA THR A 514 -39.71 16.72 23.64
C THR A 514 -38.28 16.82 24.21
N GLU A 515 -38.15 16.63 25.51
CA GLU A 515 -36.84 16.55 26.17
C GLU A 515 -36.67 15.17 26.83
N THR A 516 -35.46 14.63 26.75
CA THR A 516 -35.09 13.39 27.42
C THR A 516 -34.30 13.72 28.68
N HIS A 517 -34.71 13.11 29.78
CA HIS A 517 -34.05 13.18 31.07
C HIS A 517 -33.55 11.81 31.48
N MET A 518 -32.38 11.76 32.12
CA MET A 518 -31.81 10.54 32.67
C MET A 518 -31.46 10.77 34.13
N GLN A 519 -32.05 9.99 35.02
CA GLN A 519 -31.92 10.15 36.45
C GLN A 519 -31.40 8.89 37.12
N ALA A 520 -30.42 9.04 38.02
CA ALA A 520 -29.99 7.96 38.90
C ALA A 520 -31.10 7.64 39.92
N LEU A 521 -31.45 6.36 40.03
CA LEU A 521 -32.48 5.91 40.95
C LEU A 521 -31.89 5.52 42.31
N ASP A 522 -32.47 6.04 43.38
CA ASP A 522 -32.23 5.56 44.74
C ASP A 522 -32.87 4.19 44.97
N LYS A 523 -32.65 3.58 46.13
CA LYS A 523 -33.19 2.24 46.45
C LYS A 523 -34.71 2.17 46.35
N ARG A 524 -35.44 3.24 46.68
CA ARG A 524 -36.90 3.28 46.66
C ARG A 524 -37.40 3.44 45.23
N ALA A 525 -36.81 4.34 44.47
CA ALA A 525 -37.15 4.56 43.07
C ALA A 525 -36.82 3.33 42.22
N ARG A 526 -35.70 2.64 42.47
CA ARG A 526 -35.36 1.34 41.80
C ARG A 526 -36.46 0.31 42.06
N LEU A 527 -36.93 0.16 43.28
CA LEU A 527 -37.98 -0.78 43.61
C LEU A 527 -39.26 -0.46 42.82
N GLN A 528 -39.62 0.80 42.72
CA GLN A 528 -40.80 1.26 41.98
C GLN A 528 -40.65 1.00 40.47
N GLU A 529 -39.50 1.31 39.92
CA GLU A 529 -39.23 1.08 38.48
C GLU A 529 -39.24 -0.42 38.14
N LEU A 530 -38.64 -1.28 38.94
CA LEU A 530 -38.70 -2.72 38.74
C LEU A 530 -40.12 -3.25 38.88
N ALA A 531 -40.93 -2.75 39.80
CA ALA A 531 -42.34 -3.12 39.91
C ALA A 531 -43.15 -2.65 38.69
N ARG A 532 -42.84 -1.47 38.13
CA ARG A 532 -43.41 -0.96 36.87
C ARG A 532 -43.06 -1.88 35.67
N LEU A 533 -41.81 -2.29 35.60
CA LEU A 533 -41.36 -3.24 34.52
C LEU A 533 -42.01 -4.61 34.66
N LEU A 534 -42.35 -5.07 35.87
CA LEU A 534 -43.04 -6.34 36.13
C LEU A 534 -44.55 -6.29 35.87
N GLY A 535 -45.20 -5.18 36.24
CA GLY A 535 -46.66 -5.09 36.27
C GLY A 535 -47.27 -4.13 35.24
N GLY A 536 -46.45 -3.43 34.44
CA GLY A 536 -46.93 -2.37 33.56
C GLY A 536 -47.33 -1.10 34.29
N SER A 537 -48.41 -0.44 33.89
CA SER A 537 -48.83 0.85 34.44
C SER A 537 -49.36 0.77 35.88
N GLU A 538 -49.80 -0.41 36.35
CA GLU A 538 -50.33 -0.59 37.71
C GLU A 538 -49.33 -1.31 38.62
N VAL A 539 -48.82 -0.59 39.63
CA VAL A 539 -47.91 -1.14 40.63
C VAL A 539 -48.75 -1.75 41.78
N THR A 540 -48.83 -3.07 41.84
CA THR A 540 -49.53 -3.81 42.88
C THR A 540 -48.61 -4.22 44.04
N ARG A 541 -49.21 -4.66 45.18
CA ARG A 541 -48.41 -5.22 46.29
C ARG A 541 -47.58 -6.44 45.89
N ASN A 542 -48.10 -7.28 44.98
CA ASN A 542 -47.40 -8.45 44.50
C ASN A 542 -46.23 -8.08 43.60
N THR A 543 -46.38 -7.09 42.69
CA THR A 543 -45.27 -6.64 41.84
C THR A 543 -44.17 -5.97 42.67
N LEU A 544 -44.51 -5.26 43.74
CA LEU A 544 -43.52 -4.71 44.69
C LEU A 544 -42.75 -5.81 45.45
N ALA A 545 -43.47 -6.89 45.87
CA ALA A 545 -42.82 -8.02 46.54
C ALA A 545 -41.83 -8.73 45.60
N ASN A 546 -42.24 -9.02 44.37
CA ASN A 546 -41.37 -9.64 43.35
C ASN A 546 -40.19 -8.73 42.98
N ALA A 547 -40.39 -7.41 42.85
CA ALA A 547 -39.33 -6.45 42.62
C ALA A 547 -38.28 -6.43 43.74
N LYS A 548 -38.76 -6.59 45.02
CA LYS A 548 -37.87 -6.68 46.18
C LYS A 548 -37.00 -7.94 46.15
N GLU A 549 -37.56 -9.08 45.71
CA GLU A 549 -36.79 -10.32 45.51
C GLU A 549 -35.73 -10.17 44.45
N LEU A 550 -36.04 -9.52 43.30
CA LEU A 550 -35.07 -9.24 42.25
C LEU A 550 -33.92 -8.32 42.69
N LEU A 551 -34.14 -7.43 43.66
CA LEU A 551 -33.08 -6.58 44.21
C LEU A 551 -32.22 -7.29 45.27
N ALA A 552 -32.73 -8.36 45.84
CA ALA A 552 -32.03 -9.15 46.87
C ALA A 552 -31.21 -10.30 46.31
N ALA A 553 -31.54 -10.75 45.06
CA ALA A 553 -30.85 -11.78 44.34
C ALA A 553 -29.59 -11.25 43.62
#